data_0d49af760fac7f517c6f449e6e25681b
#
_entry.id   0d49af760fac7f517c6f449e6e25681b
#
_cell.length_a   1.000
_cell.length_b   1.000
_cell.length_c   1.000
_cell.angle_alpha   90.00
_cell.angle_beta   90.00
_cell.angle_gamma   90.00
#
_symmetry.space_group_name_H-M   'P 1'
#
loop_
_entity.id
_entity.type
_entity.pdbx_description
1 polymer ?
#
loop_
_entity_poly.entity_id
_entity_poly.type
_entity_poly.pdbx_seq_one_letter_code
_entity_poly.pdbx_strand_id
1 'polypeptide(L)'
;MHLEPTIHHLDHPVEGGWIEVVCGSMFSGKTEELIRRLTRAKIARQSVQIFKPAIDTRYDDQKVVSHNQNEIDSIAVRKATDILEILKEKNCQVIGIDEAQFFDKELINVCQTLANQGKRIVVAGLDMDFEGKPFGIMPNLLARAEYITKVHAICMCCGKVAAYSFRLTPSKKKILLGEKTEYEARCRKCFVKGNLQQETECEKVLTDEKA
;
A
#
# COMPACT_ATOMS: atom_id res chain seq x y z
N MET A 1 -12.88 -15.85 0.23
CA MET A 1 -12.96 -15.56 -1.23
C MET A 1 -12.95 -14.04 -1.35
N HIS A 2 -11.88 -13.43 -1.91
CA HIS A 2 -11.84 -11.99 -2.13
C HIS A 2 -12.67 -11.68 -3.36
N LEU A 3 -13.83 -11.08 -3.16
CA LEU A 3 -14.68 -10.64 -4.27
C LEU A 3 -14.07 -9.36 -4.86
N GLU A 4 -13.47 -9.51 -6.03
CA GLU A 4 -13.16 -8.37 -6.88
C GLU A 4 -14.47 -7.86 -7.49
N PRO A 5 -14.73 -6.53 -7.51
CA PRO A 5 -15.91 -6.00 -8.16
C PRO A 5 -16.01 -6.51 -9.59
N THR A 6 -17.20 -6.88 -10.02
CA THR A 6 -17.43 -7.37 -11.37
C THR A 6 -16.98 -6.33 -12.39
N ILE A 7 -16.11 -6.72 -13.32
CA ILE A 7 -15.74 -5.86 -14.44
C ILE A 7 -16.99 -5.78 -15.33
N HIS A 8 -17.70 -4.67 -15.25
CA HIS A 8 -18.86 -4.44 -16.11
C HIS A 8 -18.41 -4.26 -17.56
N HIS A 9 -19.12 -4.91 -18.49
CA HIS A 9 -18.84 -4.81 -19.90
C HIS A 9 -19.04 -3.37 -20.43
N LEU A 10 -18.27 -3.01 -21.46
CA LEU A 10 -18.20 -1.70 -22.09
C LEU A 10 -19.55 -1.15 -22.64
N ASP A 11 -20.59 -1.98 -22.69
CA ASP A 11 -21.88 -1.66 -23.33
C ASP A 11 -22.88 -0.92 -22.43
N HIS A 12 -22.57 -0.77 -21.13
CA HIS A 12 -23.37 0.07 -20.23
C HIS A 12 -22.49 1.19 -19.69
N PRO A 13 -22.89 2.46 -19.81
CA PRO A 13 -22.22 3.55 -19.13
C PRO A 13 -22.28 3.24 -17.62
N VAL A 14 -21.12 2.97 -17.01
CA VAL A 14 -21.03 2.78 -15.57
C VAL A 14 -21.39 4.12 -14.95
N GLU A 15 -22.60 4.19 -14.38
CA GLU A 15 -23.00 5.34 -13.58
C GLU A 15 -22.20 5.34 -12.28
N GLY A 16 -21.05 6.01 -12.29
CA GLY A 16 -20.16 6.16 -11.15
C GLY A 16 -18.92 5.25 -11.19
N GLY A 17 -17.81 5.78 -10.70
CA GLY A 17 -16.60 5.02 -10.38
C GLY A 17 -16.60 4.58 -8.92
N TRP A 18 -15.51 3.96 -8.48
CA TRP A 18 -15.33 3.49 -7.12
C TRP A 18 -13.87 3.44 -6.70
N ILE A 19 -13.65 3.33 -5.39
CA ILE A 19 -12.33 3.19 -4.79
C ILE A 19 -12.20 1.79 -4.20
N GLU A 20 -11.16 1.07 -4.59
CA GLU A 20 -10.74 -0.20 -4.00
C GLU A 20 -9.44 0.03 -3.21
N VAL A 21 -9.39 -0.45 -1.98
CA VAL A 21 -8.17 -0.40 -1.17
C VAL A 21 -7.67 -1.81 -0.87
N VAL A 22 -6.44 -2.07 -1.29
CA VAL A 22 -5.68 -3.27 -0.95
C VAL A 22 -4.69 -2.90 0.16
N CYS A 23 -4.92 -3.37 1.37
CA CYS A 23 -4.10 -3.03 2.53
C CYS A 23 -3.52 -4.27 3.22
N GLY A 24 -2.55 -4.07 4.09
CA GLY A 24 -1.92 -5.14 4.89
C GLY A 24 -0.48 -4.82 5.25
N SER A 25 0.18 -5.71 6.00
CA SER A 25 1.57 -5.57 6.41
C SER A 25 2.56 -5.65 5.24
N MET A 26 3.82 -5.36 5.50
CA MET A 26 4.89 -5.71 4.55
C MET A 26 4.86 -7.22 4.26
N PHE A 27 5.30 -7.61 3.08
CA PHE A 27 5.36 -9.01 2.60
C PHE A 27 4.00 -9.71 2.48
N SER A 28 2.88 -8.97 2.47
CA SER A 28 1.53 -9.55 2.38
C SER A 28 1.00 -9.70 0.95
N GLY A 29 1.74 -9.26 -0.07
CA GLY A 29 1.31 -9.36 -1.47
C GLY A 29 0.40 -8.23 -1.95
N LYS A 30 0.47 -7.04 -1.33
CA LYS A 30 -0.35 -5.88 -1.76
C LYS A 30 -0.08 -5.46 -3.20
N THR A 31 1.20 -5.29 -3.54
CA THR A 31 1.63 -4.88 -4.88
C THR A 31 1.28 -5.96 -5.91
N GLU A 32 1.44 -7.23 -5.58
CA GLU A 32 1.02 -8.35 -6.42
C GLU A 32 -0.49 -8.31 -6.72
N GLU A 33 -1.30 -8.04 -5.70
CA GLU A 33 -2.76 -7.95 -5.85
C GLU A 33 -3.16 -6.70 -6.67
N LEU A 34 -2.49 -5.56 -6.46
CA LEU A 34 -2.65 -4.38 -7.29
C LEU A 34 -2.35 -4.71 -8.76
N ILE A 35 -1.17 -5.25 -9.04
CA ILE A 35 -0.74 -5.64 -10.39
C ILE A 35 -1.74 -6.62 -11.01
N ARG A 36 -2.19 -7.63 -10.26
CA ARG A 36 -3.18 -8.62 -10.71
C ARG A 36 -4.48 -7.94 -11.18
N ARG A 37 -5.02 -7.01 -10.40
CA ARG A 37 -6.25 -6.26 -10.75
C ARG A 37 -6.06 -5.41 -12.00
N LEU A 38 -4.95 -4.69 -12.08
CA LEU A 38 -4.66 -3.81 -13.21
C LEU A 38 -4.36 -4.58 -14.49
N THR A 39 -3.71 -5.74 -14.39
CA THR A 39 -3.51 -6.64 -15.53
C THR A 39 -4.85 -7.15 -16.07
N ARG A 40 -5.79 -7.52 -15.20
CA ARG A 40 -7.14 -7.92 -15.61
C ARG A 40 -7.88 -6.79 -16.32
N ALA A 41 -7.75 -5.54 -15.83
CA ALA A 41 -8.31 -4.37 -16.50
C ALA A 41 -7.71 -4.17 -17.91
N LYS A 42 -6.38 -4.34 -18.06
CA LYS A 42 -5.72 -4.30 -19.38
C LYS A 42 -6.22 -5.41 -20.32
N ILE A 43 -6.39 -6.64 -19.83
CA ILE A 43 -6.96 -7.75 -20.60
C ILE A 43 -8.39 -7.40 -21.07
N ALA A 44 -9.17 -6.73 -20.21
CA ALA A 44 -10.50 -6.21 -20.54
C ALA A 44 -10.47 -4.96 -21.44
N ARG A 45 -9.30 -4.61 -22.02
CA ARG A 45 -9.08 -3.47 -22.93
C ARG A 45 -9.38 -2.10 -22.29
N GLN A 46 -9.35 -2.01 -20.97
CA GLN A 46 -9.44 -0.75 -20.26
C GLN A 46 -8.09 -0.03 -20.26
N SER A 47 -8.11 1.29 -20.42
CA SER A 47 -6.91 2.11 -20.29
C SER A 47 -6.50 2.24 -18.82
N VAL A 48 -5.25 1.86 -18.49
CA VAL A 48 -4.71 1.78 -17.13
C VAL A 48 -3.52 2.70 -16.97
N GLN A 49 -3.47 3.47 -15.88
CA GLN A 49 -2.28 4.21 -15.46
C GLN A 49 -1.98 3.93 -14.00
N ILE A 50 -0.68 3.79 -13.66
CA ILE A 50 -0.23 3.56 -12.28
C ILE A 50 0.62 4.74 -11.82
N PHE A 51 0.43 5.10 -10.55
CA PHE A 51 1.20 6.13 -9.85
C PHE A 51 1.83 5.59 -8.57
N LYS A 52 3.01 6.11 -8.24
CA LYS A 52 3.70 5.87 -6.96
C LYS A 52 4.28 7.18 -6.42
N PRO A 53 4.52 7.31 -5.10
CA PRO A 53 5.15 8.50 -4.55
C PRO A 53 6.63 8.56 -4.95
N ALA A 54 7.14 9.74 -5.32
CA ALA A 54 8.53 9.93 -5.72
C ALA A 54 9.55 9.70 -4.59
N ILE A 55 9.10 9.58 -3.34
CA ILE A 55 9.94 9.27 -2.18
C ILE A 55 10.36 7.79 -2.13
N ASP A 56 9.67 6.92 -2.85
CA ASP A 56 9.97 5.49 -2.89
C ASP A 56 11.05 5.21 -3.94
N THR A 57 12.31 5.34 -3.53
CA THR A 57 13.51 5.13 -4.38
C THR A 57 14.01 3.69 -4.36
N ARG A 58 13.28 2.74 -3.74
CA ARG A 58 13.72 1.34 -3.58
C ARG A 58 13.82 0.56 -4.89
N TYR A 59 13.08 1.00 -5.92
CA TYR A 59 13.05 0.38 -7.24
C TYR A 59 13.14 1.44 -8.34
N ASP A 60 13.33 0.99 -9.58
CA ASP A 60 13.39 1.84 -10.79
C ASP A 60 12.27 2.88 -10.77
N ASP A 61 12.61 4.15 -10.98
CA ASP A 61 11.69 5.30 -10.93
C ASP A 61 10.49 5.17 -11.87
N GLN A 62 10.55 4.28 -12.85
CA GLN A 62 9.52 4.12 -13.88
C GLN A 62 8.65 2.88 -13.74
N LYS A 63 8.88 2.00 -12.73
CA LYS A 63 8.17 0.73 -12.62
C LYS A 63 7.68 0.46 -11.21
N VAL A 64 6.48 -0.10 -11.08
CA VAL A 64 6.03 -0.80 -9.88
C VAL A 64 6.47 -2.25 -10.02
N VAL A 65 7.34 -2.70 -9.12
CA VAL A 65 7.90 -4.04 -9.13
C VAL A 65 7.35 -4.80 -7.92
N SER A 66 6.73 -5.95 -8.15
CA SER A 66 6.41 -6.86 -7.07
C SER A 66 7.65 -7.65 -6.64
N HIS A 67 7.65 -8.22 -5.42
CA HIS A 67 8.71 -9.13 -4.96
C HIS A 67 8.96 -10.33 -5.90
N ASN A 68 8.01 -10.64 -6.79
CA ASN A 68 8.09 -11.71 -7.80
C ASN A 68 8.46 -11.21 -9.20
N GLN A 69 9.04 -9.99 -9.33
CA GLN A 69 9.49 -9.38 -10.60
C GLN A 69 8.37 -9.11 -11.63
N ASN A 70 7.10 -9.11 -11.23
CA ASN A 70 6.04 -8.60 -12.09
C ASN A 70 6.10 -7.07 -12.13
N GLU A 71 6.34 -6.51 -13.29
CA GLU A 71 6.54 -5.08 -13.51
C GLU A 71 5.39 -4.48 -14.31
N ILE A 72 4.91 -3.33 -13.90
CA ILE A 72 4.04 -2.49 -14.71
C ILE A 72 4.58 -1.06 -14.66
N ASP A 73 4.64 -0.40 -15.82
CA ASP A 73 5.06 0.99 -15.92
C ASP A 73 4.25 1.89 -15.00
N SER A 74 4.94 2.70 -14.22
CA SER A 74 4.35 3.61 -13.26
C SER A 74 4.94 5.00 -13.39
N ILE A 75 4.17 6.01 -12.98
CA ILE A 75 4.62 7.40 -12.92
C ILE A 75 4.89 7.75 -11.46
N ALA A 76 6.13 8.14 -11.16
CA ALA A 76 6.48 8.69 -9.87
C ALA A 76 6.01 10.15 -9.79
N VAL A 77 5.24 10.51 -8.76
CA VAL A 77 4.72 11.87 -8.56
C VAL A 77 5.12 12.41 -7.19
N ARG A 78 5.38 13.71 -7.13
CA ARG A 78 5.78 14.38 -5.87
C ARG A 78 4.58 14.76 -5.00
N LYS A 79 3.47 15.12 -5.63
CA LYS A 79 2.22 15.50 -4.96
C LYS A 79 1.07 14.70 -5.54
N ALA A 80 0.08 14.39 -4.72
CA ALA A 80 -1.10 13.69 -5.18
C ALA A 80 -1.87 14.45 -6.27
N THR A 81 -1.87 15.79 -6.22
CA THR A 81 -2.51 16.64 -7.22
C THR A 81 -1.91 16.51 -8.62
N ASP A 82 -0.63 16.13 -8.74
CA ASP A 82 0.03 15.93 -10.03
C ASP A 82 -0.66 14.81 -10.84
N ILE A 83 -1.31 13.86 -10.15
CA ILE A 83 -2.11 12.80 -10.77
C ILE A 83 -3.23 13.39 -11.63
N LEU A 84 -3.95 14.39 -11.11
CA LEU A 84 -5.04 15.02 -11.86
C LEU A 84 -4.53 15.74 -13.11
N GLU A 85 -3.40 16.42 -13.01
CA GLU A 85 -2.80 17.14 -14.14
C GLU A 85 -2.37 16.16 -15.26
N ILE A 86 -1.70 15.07 -14.88
CA ILE A 86 -1.25 14.05 -15.84
C ILE A 86 -2.45 13.37 -16.52
N LEU A 87 -3.54 13.16 -15.79
CA LEU A 87 -4.74 12.49 -16.32
C LEU A 87 -5.62 13.39 -17.18
N LYS A 88 -5.44 14.72 -17.16
CA LYS A 88 -6.18 15.64 -18.08
C LYS A 88 -5.92 15.32 -19.54
N GLU A 89 -4.70 14.93 -19.88
CA GLU A 89 -4.28 14.62 -21.25
C GLU A 89 -4.50 13.13 -21.62
N LYS A 90 -4.89 12.29 -20.65
CA LYS A 90 -5.04 10.85 -20.83
C LYS A 90 -6.45 10.39 -20.52
N ASN A 91 -7.12 9.80 -21.50
CA ASN A 91 -8.41 9.14 -21.24
C ASN A 91 -8.16 7.79 -20.54
N CYS A 92 -7.97 7.84 -19.21
CA CYS A 92 -7.70 6.67 -18.38
C CYS A 92 -8.96 6.24 -17.63
N GLN A 93 -9.29 4.95 -17.69
CA GLN A 93 -10.47 4.36 -17.06
C GLN A 93 -10.14 3.78 -15.66
N VAL A 94 -8.95 3.22 -15.51
CA VAL A 94 -8.51 2.56 -14.28
C VAL A 94 -7.20 3.17 -13.80
N ILE A 95 -7.18 3.61 -12.56
CA ILE A 95 -6.01 4.22 -11.92
C ILE A 95 -5.51 3.33 -10.79
N GLY A 96 -4.26 2.89 -10.89
CA GLY A 96 -3.54 2.22 -9.80
C GLY A 96 -2.71 3.21 -8.99
N ILE A 97 -2.68 3.07 -7.68
CA ILE A 97 -1.85 3.87 -6.79
C ILE A 97 -1.15 2.90 -5.83
N ASP A 98 0.18 2.86 -5.88
CA ASP A 98 0.97 2.03 -4.95
C ASP A 98 1.61 2.87 -3.86
N GLU A 99 1.95 2.24 -2.74
CA GLU A 99 2.60 2.85 -1.56
C GLU A 99 1.86 4.11 -1.05
N ALA A 100 0.53 4.03 -1.03
CA ALA A 100 -0.36 5.16 -0.74
C ALA A 100 -0.12 5.84 0.62
N GLN A 101 0.42 5.12 1.62
CA GLN A 101 0.74 5.68 2.95
C GLN A 101 1.80 6.78 2.91
N PHE A 102 2.56 6.90 1.83
CA PHE A 102 3.59 7.93 1.67
C PHE A 102 3.13 9.17 0.91
N PHE A 103 1.91 9.19 0.40
CA PHE A 103 1.33 10.36 -0.23
C PHE A 103 0.87 11.40 0.80
N ASP A 104 0.72 12.63 0.35
CA ASP A 104 0.11 13.71 1.10
C ASP A 104 -1.42 13.51 1.23
N LYS A 105 -2.05 14.33 2.09
CA LYS A 105 -3.49 14.24 2.40
C LYS A 105 -4.39 14.48 1.19
N GLU A 106 -3.89 15.17 0.17
CA GLU A 106 -4.66 15.49 -1.03
C GLU A 106 -5.00 14.24 -1.85
N LEU A 107 -4.26 13.12 -1.68
CA LEU A 107 -4.60 11.88 -2.37
C LEU A 107 -6.03 11.43 -2.10
N ILE A 108 -6.56 11.70 -0.91
CA ILE A 108 -7.94 11.33 -0.54
C ILE A 108 -8.94 12.05 -1.45
N ASN A 109 -8.73 13.35 -1.66
CA ASN A 109 -9.58 14.19 -2.50
C ASN A 109 -9.40 13.84 -3.99
N VAL A 110 -8.18 13.54 -4.40
CA VAL A 110 -7.84 13.08 -5.76
C VAL A 110 -8.58 11.79 -6.10
N CYS A 111 -8.51 10.77 -5.23
CA CYS A 111 -9.23 9.50 -5.41
C CYS A 111 -10.74 9.73 -5.53
N GLN A 112 -11.30 10.54 -4.65
CA GLN A 112 -12.73 10.84 -4.66
C GLN A 112 -13.17 11.60 -5.92
N THR A 113 -12.39 12.59 -6.35
CA THR A 113 -12.66 13.34 -7.59
C THR A 113 -12.67 12.41 -8.80
N LEU A 114 -11.67 11.54 -8.90
CA LEU A 114 -11.57 10.59 -10.02
C LEU A 114 -12.68 9.53 -9.99
N ALA A 115 -13.04 9.02 -8.82
CA ALA A 115 -14.16 8.09 -8.67
C ALA A 115 -15.49 8.75 -9.05
N ASN A 116 -15.74 10.00 -8.62
CA ASN A 116 -16.91 10.78 -9.01
C ASN A 116 -16.99 11.06 -10.53
N GLN A 117 -15.84 10.99 -11.23
CA GLN A 117 -15.77 11.09 -12.70
C GLN A 117 -15.98 9.73 -13.40
N GLY A 118 -16.40 8.70 -12.69
CA GLY A 118 -16.65 7.37 -13.23
C GLY A 118 -15.41 6.48 -13.39
N LYS A 119 -14.27 6.83 -12.76
CA LYS A 119 -13.03 6.04 -12.86
C LYS A 119 -12.95 4.99 -11.76
N ARG A 120 -12.37 3.84 -12.08
CA ARG A 120 -12.02 2.80 -11.10
C ARG A 120 -10.65 3.11 -10.49
N ILE A 121 -10.59 3.27 -9.18
CA ILE A 121 -9.35 3.58 -8.45
C ILE A 121 -8.96 2.37 -7.61
N VAL A 122 -7.76 1.83 -7.82
CA VAL A 122 -7.21 0.71 -7.04
C VAL A 122 -5.99 1.21 -6.28
N VAL A 123 -6.10 1.29 -4.97
CA VAL A 123 -5.07 1.81 -4.07
C VAL A 123 -4.44 0.68 -3.29
N ALA A 124 -3.11 0.60 -3.25
CA ALA A 124 -2.37 -0.33 -2.40
C ALA A 124 -1.52 0.45 -1.37
N GLY A 125 -1.49 -0.04 -0.13
CA GLY A 125 -0.70 0.61 0.92
C GLY A 125 -0.68 -0.13 2.25
N LEU A 126 0.29 0.23 3.12
CA LEU A 126 0.40 -0.25 4.48
C LEU A 126 -0.68 0.39 5.36
N ASP A 127 -1.55 -0.41 5.96
CA ASP A 127 -2.60 0.09 6.86
C ASP A 127 -2.07 0.49 8.24
N MET A 128 -0.97 -0.13 8.68
CA MET A 128 -0.30 0.15 9.95
C MET A 128 1.20 0.38 9.74
N ASP A 129 1.78 1.24 10.57
CA ASP A 129 3.22 1.43 10.68
C ASP A 129 3.88 0.31 11.52
N PHE A 130 5.19 0.40 11.72
CA PHE A 130 5.97 -0.58 12.48
C PHE A 130 5.62 -0.62 13.99
N GLU A 131 4.95 0.39 14.53
CA GLU A 131 4.43 0.41 15.90
C GLU A 131 3.03 -0.21 15.99
N GLY A 132 2.43 -0.63 14.86
CA GLY A 132 1.07 -1.15 14.79
C GLY A 132 0.00 -0.05 14.87
N LYS A 133 0.38 1.21 14.64
CA LYS A 133 -0.51 2.36 14.60
C LYS A 133 -1.02 2.60 13.17
N PRO A 134 -2.20 3.22 12.99
CA PRO A 134 -2.69 3.60 11.67
C PRO A 134 -1.66 4.43 10.89
N PHE A 135 -1.40 4.09 9.62
CA PHE A 135 -0.33 4.71 8.87
C PHE A 135 -0.83 5.77 7.88
N GLY A 136 -0.30 6.99 8.02
CA GLY A 136 -0.52 8.10 7.10
C GLY A 136 -2.00 8.38 6.80
N ILE A 137 -2.32 8.41 5.53
CA ILE A 137 -3.68 8.69 5.03
C ILE A 137 -4.56 7.43 4.90
N MET A 138 -3.98 6.24 5.11
CA MET A 138 -4.68 4.96 4.88
C MET A 138 -6.00 4.82 5.64
N PRO A 139 -6.14 5.25 6.92
CA PRO A 139 -7.42 5.18 7.61
C PRO A 139 -8.55 5.94 6.91
N ASN A 140 -8.23 7.10 6.32
CA ASN A 140 -9.20 7.91 5.58
C ASN A 140 -9.56 7.30 4.23
N LEU A 141 -8.60 6.67 3.54
CA LEU A 141 -8.85 5.94 2.30
C LEU A 141 -9.72 4.71 2.56
N LEU A 142 -9.41 3.94 3.62
CA LEU A 142 -10.21 2.79 4.04
C LEU A 142 -11.67 3.17 4.36
N ALA A 143 -11.88 4.32 5.02
CA ALA A 143 -13.21 4.81 5.36
C ALA A 143 -14.04 5.24 4.14
N ARG A 144 -13.40 5.57 3.02
CA ARG A 144 -14.06 6.06 1.79
C ARG A 144 -14.14 5.04 0.66
N ALA A 145 -13.45 3.92 0.81
CA ALA A 145 -13.43 2.87 -0.19
C ALA A 145 -14.74 2.08 -0.20
N GLU A 146 -15.28 1.83 -1.38
CA GLU A 146 -16.41 0.90 -1.58
C GLU A 146 -15.97 -0.54 -1.38
N TYR A 147 -14.69 -0.86 -1.71
CA TYR A 147 -14.16 -2.22 -1.58
C TYR A 147 -12.83 -2.23 -0.85
N ILE A 148 -12.75 -3.04 0.19
CA ILE A 148 -11.53 -3.21 0.98
C ILE A 148 -11.10 -4.66 0.94
N THR A 149 -9.82 -4.87 0.60
CA THR A 149 -9.16 -6.18 0.66
C THR A 149 -7.97 -6.09 1.59
N LYS A 150 -8.07 -6.72 2.75
CA LYS A 150 -6.93 -6.84 3.66
C LYS A 150 -6.19 -8.15 3.39
N VAL A 151 -4.98 -8.03 2.84
CA VAL A 151 -4.09 -9.16 2.60
C VAL A 151 -3.16 -9.38 3.78
N HIS A 152 -2.72 -10.62 3.97
CA HIS A 152 -1.93 -11.02 5.11
C HIS A 152 -0.64 -11.71 4.67
N ALA A 153 0.42 -11.52 5.44
CA ALA A 153 1.67 -12.25 5.31
C ALA A 153 1.66 -13.50 6.19
N ILE A 154 2.77 -14.24 6.17
CA ILE A 154 3.04 -15.34 7.08
C ILE A 154 4.01 -14.86 8.16
N CYS A 155 3.70 -15.15 9.41
CA CYS A 155 4.52 -14.77 10.56
C CYS A 155 5.87 -15.50 10.51
N MET A 156 6.95 -14.74 10.44
CA MET A 156 8.32 -15.29 10.38
C MET A 156 8.70 -16.05 11.65
N CYS A 157 8.06 -15.76 12.79
CA CYS A 157 8.35 -16.45 14.05
C CYS A 157 7.60 -17.77 14.24
N CYS A 158 6.36 -17.89 13.75
CA CYS A 158 5.51 -19.02 14.12
C CYS A 158 4.62 -19.58 13.00
N GLY A 159 4.78 -19.12 11.76
CA GLY A 159 4.05 -19.61 10.59
C GLY A 159 2.55 -19.25 10.55
N LYS A 160 2.01 -18.49 11.51
CA LYS A 160 0.59 -18.09 11.52
C LYS A 160 0.39 -16.85 10.62
N VAL A 161 -0.87 -16.55 10.33
CA VAL A 161 -1.27 -15.34 9.61
C VAL A 161 -0.71 -14.09 10.32
N ALA A 162 -0.02 -13.23 9.57
CA ALA A 162 0.62 -12.01 10.04
C ALA A 162 -0.03 -10.76 9.46
N ALA A 163 -0.27 -9.78 10.33
CA ALA A 163 -0.85 -8.49 9.98
C ALA A 163 0.04 -7.29 10.41
N TYR A 164 1.19 -7.56 11.04
CA TYR A 164 2.09 -6.54 11.57
C TYR A 164 3.43 -6.56 10.84
N SER A 165 3.96 -5.37 10.55
CA SER A 165 5.33 -5.17 10.07
C SER A 165 6.20 -4.89 11.28
N PHE A 166 7.00 -5.86 11.72
CA PHE A 166 7.88 -5.72 12.89
C PHE A 166 9.25 -5.21 12.42
N ARG A 167 9.74 -4.15 13.05
CA ARG A 167 11.07 -3.60 12.77
C ARG A 167 12.14 -4.36 13.55
N LEU A 168 13.16 -4.82 12.84
CA LEU A 168 14.26 -5.59 13.43
C LEU A 168 15.31 -4.70 14.08
N THR A 169 15.52 -3.50 13.53
CA THR A 169 16.51 -2.53 14.02
C THR A 169 15.90 -1.54 15.01
N PRO A 170 16.57 -1.21 16.13
CA PRO A 170 16.08 -0.26 17.12
C PRO A 170 16.24 1.19 16.64
N SER A 171 15.56 1.58 15.57
CA SER A 171 15.56 2.94 15.02
C SER A 171 14.27 3.65 15.35
N LYS A 172 14.35 4.87 15.91
CA LYS A 172 13.19 5.73 16.19
C LYS A 172 12.70 6.49 14.95
N LYS A 173 13.38 6.39 13.79
CA LYS A 173 12.92 7.04 12.56
C LYS A 173 11.60 6.41 12.11
N LYS A 174 10.57 7.23 11.90
CA LYS A 174 9.23 6.76 11.51
C LYS A 174 9.21 6.05 10.17
N ILE A 175 10.04 6.49 9.24
CA ILE A 175 10.22 5.88 7.92
C ILE A 175 11.68 5.41 7.84
N LEU A 176 11.88 4.11 7.75
CA LEU A 176 13.14 3.49 7.38
C LEU A 176 12.88 2.76 6.07
N LEU A 177 13.47 3.27 4.99
CA LEU A 177 13.41 2.61 3.68
C LEU A 177 14.29 1.37 3.77
N GLY A 178 13.70 0.21 3.85
CA GLY A 178 14.40 -1.06 3.96
C GLY A 178 13.45 -2.23 3.67
N GLU A 179 14.06 -3.35 3.26
CA GLU A 179 13.35 -4.58 2.93
C GLU A 179 13.49 -5.64 4.04
N LYS A 180 13.74 -6.88 3.63
CA LYS A 180 13.81 -8.06 4.50
C LYS A 180 14.89 -7.98 5.60
N THR A 181 15.87 -7.09 5.49
CA THR A 181 16.91 -6.85 6.49
C THR A 181 16.43 -5.98 7.65
N GLU A 182 15.42 -5.13 7.41
CA GLU A 182 14.95 -4.14 8.37
C GLU A 182 13.60 -4.49 8.98
N TYR A 183 12.80 -5.31 8.29
CA TYR A 183 11.46 -5.66 8.69
C TYR A 183 11.15 -7.13 8.48
N GLU A 184 10.25 -7.65 9.32
CA GLU A 184 9.62 -8.96 9.10
C GLU A 184 8.12 -8.93 9.43
N ALA A 185 7.37 -9.85 8.84
CA ALA A 185 5.96 -10.00 9.11
C ALA A 185 5.73 -10.80 10.40
N ARG A 186 4.91 -10.28 11.32
CA ARG A 186 4.54 -10.96 12.57
C ARG A 186 3.04 -11.02 12.79
N CYS A 187 2.58 -12.10 13.41
CA CYS A 187 1.24 -12.16 14.00
C CYS A 187 1.18 -11.30 15.27
N ARG A 188 -0.01 -10.94 15.72
CA ARG A 188 -0.21 -10.10 16.91
C ARG A 188 0.60 -10.59 18.13
N LYS A 189 0.55 -11.89 18.44
CA LYS A 189 1.27 -12.47 19.59
C LYS A 189 2.79 -12.26 19.48
N CYS A 190 3.38 -12.57 18.32
CA CYS A 190 4.82 -12.45 18.12
C CYS A 190 5.26 -10.99 18.01
N PHE A 191 4.41 -10.10 17.50
CA PHE A 191 4.63 -8.66 17.45
C PHE A 191 4.71 -8.06 18.85
N VAL A 192 3.70 -8.31 19.70
CA VAL A 192 3.68 -7.80 21.09
C VAL A 192 4.87 -8.34 21.88
N LYS A 193 5.16 -9.66 21.79
CA LYS A 193 6.30 -10.26 22.47
C LYS A 193 7.63 -9.62 22.04
N GLY A 194 7.81 -9.37 20.73
CA GLY A 194 9.03 -8.76 20.20
C GLY A 194 9.23 -7.33 20.66
N ASN A 195 8.18 -6.52 20.71
CA ASN A 195 8.26 -5.14 21.22
C ASN A 195 8.67 -5.11 22.70
N LEU A 196 8.06 -5.96 23.54
CA LEU A 196 8.44 -6.06 24.95
C LEU A 196 9.92 -6.48 25.14
N GLN A 197 10.42 -7.36 24.29
CA GLN A 197 11.84 -7.75 24.34
C GLN A 197 12.76 -6.60 23.98
N GLN A 198 12.45 -5.85 22.90
CA GLN A 198 13.24 -4.67 22.51
C GLN A 198 13.23 -3.57 23.57
N GLU A 199 12.09 -3.32 24.21
CA GLU A 199 11.99 -2.35 25.31
C GLU A 199 12.89 -2.75 26.49
N THR A 200 12.86 -4.03 26.91
CA THR A 200 13.69 -4.55 28.01
C THR A 200 15.19 -4.48 27.70
N GLU A 201 15.59 -4.75 26.43
CA GLU A 201 16.98 -4.64 26.00
C GLU A 201 17.46 -3.19 25.98
N CYS A 202 16.64 -2.25 25.52
CA CYS A 202 16.95 -0.82 25.55
C CYS A 202 17.11 -0.29 26.99
N GLU A 203 16.28 -0.73 27.95
CA GLU A 203 16.39 -0.32 29.36
C GLU A 203 17.68 -0.83 29.98
N LYS A 204 18.11 -2.05 29.70
CA LYS A 204 19.37 -2.61 30.22
C LYS A 204 20.59 -1.83 29.74
N VAL A 205 20.64 -1.50 28.43
CA VAL A 205 21.74 -0.70 27.85
C VAL A 205 21.84 0.67 28.54
N LEU A 206 20.71 1.32 28.80
CA LEU A 206 20.67 2.63 29.49
C LEU A 206 21.06 2.57 30.96
N THR A 207 20.91 1.43 31.65
CA THR A 207 21.36 1.23 33.04
C THR A 207 22.85 0.94 33.12
N ASP A 208 23.39 0.17 32.18
CA ASP A 208 24.81 -0.19 32.12
C ASP A 208 25.71 1.02 31.72
N GLU A 209 25.20 1.99 30.94
CA GLU A 209 25.92 3.23 30.63
C GLU A 209 25.98 4.24 31.79
N LYS A 210 25.19 4.04 32.83
CA LYS A 210 25.13 4.92 34.03
C LYS A 210 25.85 4.37 35.27
N ALA A 211 26.39 3.18 35.16
CA ALA A 211 27.17 2.51 36.23
C ALA A 211 28.67 2.64 35.99
#